data_37ce197469e7af42ad49605f7b4d9b7f
#
_entry.id   37ce197469e7af42ad49605f7b4d9b7f
#
_cell.length_a   1.000
_cell.length_b   1.000
_cell.length_c   1.000
_cell.angle_alpha   90.00
_cell.angle_beta   90.00
_cell.angle_gamma   90.00
#
_symmetry.space_group_name_H-M   'P 1'
#
loop_
_entity.id
_entity.type
_entity.pdbx_description
1 polymer ?
#
loop_
_entity_poly.entity_id
_entity_poly.type
_entity_poly.pdbx_seq_one_letter_code
_entity_poly.pdbx_strand_id
1 'polypeptide(L)'
;MGAVYTFKILKHFDIESKTAIFFTLLLTVGSNWLMTAQNAWVWFIAQNMAFTLSLMAIYYALKNKIGLSLAFWACAVGCRPFQILYLPALLYLIYNAHKAVNPEDKIIDIIKKRYLALIPMAVIALSYMILNFARFGNITEFGHNYLPEFTRSELGQFNIGYMAENLKNMFSVPQTQGGIWQYTYANGMCIFLVSPIFISYLIYIARSIIKHEKFDMKFTLLVLAIAIIELFSITAHKTMGGAHFGNRYTNDILPIIFIGTVILLPKDNDWESFNYPLFFIGLAINLVGSIMFFVQ
;
A
#
# COMPACT_ATOMS: atom_id res chain seq x y z
N MET A 1 8.26 -2.93 12.61
CA MET A 1 8.81 -1.68 11.99
C MET A 1 7.72 -0.89 11.26
N GLY A 2 6.83 -1.52 10.46
CA GLY A 2 5.74 -0.81 9.77
C GLY A 2 4.94 0.12 10.68
N ALA A 3 4.40 -0.37 11.79
CA ALA A 3 3.66 0.44 12.77
C ALA A 3 4.49 1.63 13.32
N VAL A 4 5.80 1.44 13.53
CA VAL A 4 6.69 2.52 14.02
C VAL A 4 6.78 3.65 12.99
N TYR A 5 6.92 3.32 11.70
CA TYR A 5 6.99 4.35 10.66
C TYR A 5 5.62 4.98 10.38
N THR A 6 4.52 4.22 10.50
CA THR A 6 3.16 4.78 10.50
C THR A 6 3.02 5.87 11.56
N PHE A 7 3.38 5.56 12.81
CA PHE A 7 3.35 6.53 13.92
C PHE A 7 4.27 7.72 13.68
N LYS A 8 5.50 7.51 13.17
CA LYS A 8 6.44 8.59 12.86
C LYS A 8 5.94 9.52 11.76
N ILE A 9 5.23 9.00 10.74
CA ILE A 9 4.60 9.81 9.71
C ILE A 9 3.52 10.69 10.33
N LEU A 10 2.63 10.15 11.16
CA LEU A 10 1.60 10.93 11.85
C LEU A 10 2.21 12.02 12.73
N LYS A 11 3.26 11.70 13.49
CA LYS A 11 3.98 12.70 14.30
C LYS A 11 4.73 13.76 13.48
N HIS A 12 5.05 13.48 12.22
CA HIS A 12 5.61 14.49 11.32
C HIS A 12 4.59 15.60 10.95
N PHE A 13 3.30 15.28 10.96
CA PHE A 13 2.21 16.23 10.76
C PHE A 13 1.67 16.82 12.06
N ASP A 14 2.43 16.73 13.17
CA ASP A 14 2.08 17.20 14.49
C ASP A 14 0.76 16.67 15.05
N ILE A 15 0.32 15.49 14.54
CA ILE A 15 -0.89 14.84 15.01
C ILE A 15 -0.70 14.39 16.46
N GLU A 16 -1.74 14.63 17.29
CA GLU A 16 -1.76 14.24 18.69
C GLU A 16 -1.48 12.73 18.86
N SER A 17 -0.79 12.36 19.93
CA SER A 17 -0.34 10.96 20.14
C SER A 17 -1.48 9.96 20.22
N LYS A 18 -2.62 10.32 20.82
CA LYS A 18 -3.83 9.48 20.89
C LYS A 18 -4.33 9.15 19.47
N THR A 19 -4.49 10.17 18.64
CA THR A 19 -4.91 10.05 17.23
C THR A 19 -3.89 9.29 16.41
N ALA A 20 -2.59 9.56 16.64
CA ALA A 20 -1.51 8.86 15.93
C ALA A 20 -1.48 7.36 16.28
N ILE A 21 -1.70 6.98 17.53
CA ILE A 21 -1.83 5.57 17.93
C ILE A 21 -3.04 4.95 17.25
N PHE A 22 -4.19 5.63 17.27
CA PHE A 22 -5.41 5.11 16.65
C PHE A 22 -5.24 4.83 15.15
N PHE A 23 -4.74 5.78 14.37
CA PHE A 23 -4.52 5.56 12.93
C PHE A 23 -3.41 4.54 12.64
N THR A 24 -2.43 4.40 13.54
CA THR A 24 -1.46 3.30 13.44
C THR A 24 -2.16 1.94 13.61
N LEU A 25 -3.06 1.83 14.57
CA LEU A 25 -3.83 0.60 14.78
C LEU A 25 -4.82 0.34 13.64
N LEU A 26 -5.49 1.38 13.13
CA LEU A 26 -6.40 1.27 11.99
C LEU A 26 -5.66 0.73 10.74
N LEU A 27 -4.46 1.25 10.45
CA LEU A 27 -3.67 0.81 9.31
C LEU A 27 -3.11 -0.60 9.50
N THR A 28 -2.77 -1.00 10.72
CA THR A 28 -2.12 -2.28 11.00
C THR A 28 -3.13 -3.37 11.39
N VAL A 29 -3.61 -3.36 12.61
CA VAL A 29 -4.51 -4.44 13.09
C VAL A 29 -5.96 -4.29 12.60
N GLY A 30 -6.37 -3.08 12.21
CA GLY A 30 -7.68 -2.80 11.62
C GLY A 30 -7.75 -3.04 10.10
N SER A 31 -6.68 -3.53 9.48
CA SER A 31 -6.61 -3.78 8.04
C SER A 31 -6.16 -5.21 7.73
N ASN A 32 -6.27 -5.62 6.48
CA ASN A 32 -5.84 -6.95 6.03
C ASN A 32 -4.31 -7.18 6.14
N TRP A 33 -3.55 -6.14 6.48
CA TRP A 33 -2.14 -6.29 6.85
C TRP A 33 -1.96 -7.22 8.05
N LEU A 34 -2.92 -7.25 9.01
CA LEU A 34 -2.88 -8.16 10.16
C LEU A 34 -2.71 -9.62 9.72
N MET A 35 -3.50 -10.06 8.73
CA MET A 35 -3.41 -11.41 8.17
C MET A 35 -2.04 -11.69 7.55
N THR A 36 -1.49 -10.75 6.80
CA THR A 36 -0.18 -10.95 6.17
C THR A 36 0.95 -10.94 7.19
N ALA A 37 0.83 -10.17 8.27
CA ALA A 37 1.84 -10.07 9.33
C ALA A 37 1.95 -11.33 10.20
N GLN A 38 0.91 -12.14 10.24
CA GLN A 38 0.88 -13.40 11.02
C GLN A 38 1.42 -14.62 10.26
N ASN A 39 1.68 -14.48 8.95
CA ASN A 39 2.07 -15.59 8.11
C ASN A 39 3.52 -15.47 7.63
N ALA A 40 4.30 -16.53 7.83
CA ALA A 40 5.72 -16.60 7.46
C ALA A 40 5.98 -17.16 6.05
N TRP A 41 4.95 -17.36 5.22
CA TRP A 41 5.17 -17.78 3.85
C TRP A 41 5.89 -16.71 3.05
N VAL A 42 6.72 -17.12 2.09
CA VAL A 42 7.62 -16.23 1.35
C VAL A 42 6.92 -15.01 0.72
N TRP A 43 5.73 -15.21 0.16
CA TRP A 43 4.92 -14.15 -0.46
C TRP A 43 4.37 -13.14 0.57
N PHE A 44 4.06 -13.59 1.78
CA PHE A 44 3.60 -12.75 2.88
C PHE A 44 4.75 -11.95 3.48
N ILE A 45 5.93 -12.58 3.65
CA ILE A 45 7.14 -11.89 4.10
C ILE A 45 7.51 -10.78 3.12
N ALA A 46 7.56 -11.08 1.81
CA ALA A 46 7.85 -10.08 0.78
C ALA A 46 6.88 -8.89 0.83
N GLN A 47 5.58 -9.15 1.06
CA GLN A 47 4.57 -8.12 1.16
C GLN A 47 4.70 -7.28 2.43
N ASN A 48 4.97 -7.90 3.59
CA ASN A 48 5.23 -7.18 4.83
C ASN A 48 6.49 -6.31 4.76
N MET A 49 7.52 -6.80 4.07
CA MET A 49 8.72 -6.01 3.80
C MET A 49 8.41 -4.82 2.89
N ALA A 50 7.70 -5.03 1.78
CA ALA A 50 7.31 -3.96 0.87
C ALA A 50 6.47 -2.88 1.58
N PHE A 51 5.46 -3.27 2.35
CA PHE A 51 4.66 -2.36 3.17
C PHE A 51 5.53 -1.50 4.10
N THR A 52 6.43 -2.13 4.84
CA THR A 52 7.32 -1.44 5.77
C THR A 52 8.29 -0.50 5.05
N LEU A 53 8.92 -0.98 3.98
CA LEU A 53 9.88 -0.21 3.18
C LEU A 53 9.21 0.98 2.48
N SER A 54 7.96 0.83 2.02
CA SER A 54 7.19 1.93 1.43
C SER A 54 6.86 3.01 2.46
N LEU A 55 6.48 2.64 3.68
CA LEU A 55 6.30 3.60 4.78
C LEU A 55 7.62 4.30 5.15
N MET A 56 8.75 3.58 5.14
CA MET A 56 10.07 4.18 5.33
C MET A 56 10.39 5.16 4.21
N ALA A 57 10.15 4.79 2.95
CA ALA A 57 10.35 5.67 1.80
C ALA A 57 9.53 6.96 1.91
N ILE A 58 8.25 6.87 2.27
CA ILE A 58 7.35 8.01 2.51
C ILE A 58 7.88 8.88 3.65
N TYR A 59 8.24 8.29 4.80
CA TYR A 59 8.77 9.04 5.93
C TYR A 59 10.03 9.84 5.59
N TYR A 60 10.98 9.21 4.88
CA TYR A 60 12.22 9.88 4.49
C TYR A 60 12.01 10.89 3.36
N ALA A 61 11.01 10.72 2.50
CA ALA A 61 10.57 11.75 1.55
C ALA A 61 10.11 13.01 2.28
N LEU A 62 9.21 12.86 3.27
CA LEU A 62 8.72 13.95 4.11
C LEU A 62 9.84 14.67 4.88
N LYS A 63 10.89 13.94 5.28
CA LYS A 63 12.08 14.50 5.96
C LYS A 63 13.14 15.06 5.01
N ASN A 64 12.85 15.21 3.71
CA ASN A 64 13.80 15.66 2.67
C ASN A 64 15.11 14.85 2.64
N LYS A 65 15.05 13.55 3.01
CA LYS A 65 16.17 12.60 2.98
C LYS A 65 16.11 11.77 1.70
N ILE A 66 16.36 12.43 0.54
CA ILE A 66 16.13 11.89 -0.81
C ILE A 66 16.77 10.51 -0.99
N GLY A 67 18.05 10.35 -0.65
CA GLY A 67 18.79 9.09 -0.84
C GLY A 67 18.20 7.93 -0.06
N LEU A 68 17.79 8.15 1.19
CA LEU A 68 17.12 7.11 2.00
C LEU A 68 15.74 6.79 1.47
N SER A 69 14.95 7.81 1.09
CA SER A 69 13.62 7.61 0.51
C SER A 69 13.68 6.72 -0.72
N LEU A 70 14.52 7.06 -1.69
CA LEU A 70 14.64 6.32 -2.94
C LEU A 70 15.31 4.95 -2.77
N ALA A 71 16.23 4.80 -1.81
CA ALA A 71 16.81 3.51 -1.46
C ALA A 71 15.76 2.54 -0.90
N PHE A 72 14.95 2.98 0.07
CA PHE A 72 13.88 2.14 0.63
C PHE A 72 12.79 1.84 -0.40
N TRP A 73 12.47 2.81 -1.28
CA TRP A 73 11.57 2.55 -2.39
C TRP A 73 12.13 1.48 -3.35
N ALA A 74 13.40 1.55 -3.74
CA ALA A 74 14.03 0.53 -4.59
C ALA A 74 14.00 -0.87 -3.94
N CYS A 75 14.24 -0.95 -2.62
CA CYS A 75 14.08 -2.19 -1.88
C CYS A 75 12.62 -2.68 -1.88
N ALA A 76 11.64 -1.79 -1.73
CA ALA A 76 10.23 -2.14 -1.79
C ALA A 76 9.84 -2.71 -3.17
N VAL A 77 10.32 -2.10 -4.26
CA VAL A 77 10.14 -2.59 -5.64
C VAL A 77 10.72 -3.99 -5.81
N GLY A 78 11.90 -4.26 -5.24
CA GLY A 78 12.50 -5.59 -5.26
C GLY A 78 11.69 -6.66 -4.51
N CYS A 79 10.92 -6.27 -3.49
CA CYS A 79 9.98 -7.16 -2.80
C CYS A 79 8.66 -7.32 -3.56
N ARG A 80 8.13 -6.22 -4.10
CA ARG A 80 6.83 -6.14 -4.79
C ARG A 80 6.94 -5.17 -5.96
N PRO A 81 6.96 -5.64 -7.21
CA PRO A 81 7.17 -4.78 -8.39
C PRO A 81 6.17 -3.63 -8.52
N PHE A 82 4.93 -3.79 -8.08
CA PHE A 82 3.93 -2.72 -8.11
C PHE A 82 4.31 -1.48 -7.30
N GLN A 83 5.22 -1.59 -6.33
CA GLN A 83 5.72 -0.43 -5.59
C GLN A 83 6.47 0.59 -6.49
N ILE A 84 6.77 0.23 -7.74
CA ILE A 84 7.30 1.18 -8.74
C ILE A 84 6.34 2.36 -8.96
N LEU A 85 5.03 2.14 -8.82
CA LEU A 85 4.00 3.16 -9.00
C LEU A 85 4.05 4.27 -7.92
N TYR A 86 4.76 4.05 -6.82
CA TYR A 86 4.90 5.05 -5.75
C TYR A 86 5.86 6.18 -6.10
N LEU A 87 6.72 6.01 -7.11
CA LEU A 87 7.76 6.98 -7.44
C LEU A 87 7.22 8.40 -7.65
N PRO A 88 6.15 8.63 -8.45
CA PRO A 88 5.61 9.98 -8.63
C PRO A 88 5.17 10.65 -7.31
N ALA A 89 4.54 9.88 -6.40
CA ALA A 89 4.12 10.39 -5.10
C ALA A 89 5.32 10.72 -4.20
N LEU A 90 6.35 9.87 -4.20
CA LEU A 90 7.58 10.14 -3.45
C LEU A 90 8.30 11.38 -3.98
N LEU A 91 8.40 11.55 -5.29
CA LEU A 91 9.00 12.74 -5.90
C LEU A 91 8.19 14.00 -5.56
N TYR A 92 6.86 13.92 -5.53
CA TYR A 92 6.00 15.02 -5.11
C TYR A 92 6.27 15.41 -3.64
N LEU A 93 6.32 14.43 -2.74
CA LEU A 93 6.60 14.67 -1.31
C LEU A 93 8.02 15.26 -1.11
N ILE A 94 9.03 14.72 -1.79
CA ILE A 94 10.41 15.21 -1.78
C ILE A 94 10.46 16.65 -2.26
N TYR A 95 9.80 16.95 -3.39
CA TYR A 95 9.76 18.30 -3.94
C TYR A 95 9.17 19.29 -2.94
N ASN A 96 8.03 18.97 -2.35
CA ASN A 96 7.37 19.85 -1.37
C ASN A 96 8.21 20.00 -0.10
N ALA A 97 8.80 18.94 0.41
CA ALA A 97 9.70 18.99 1.57
C ALA A 97 10.97 19.82 1.28
N HIS A 98 11.49 19.75 0.06
CA HIS A 98 12.63 20.58 -0.35
C HIS A 98 12.24 22.04 -0.48
N LYS A 99 11.11 22.35 -1.11
CA LYS A 99 10.60 23.73 -1.29
C LYS A 99 10.27 24.41 0.03
N ALA A 100 9.88 23.67 1.06
CA ALA A 100 9.64 24.22 2.39
C ALA A 100 10.92 24.78 3.04
N VAL A 101 12.10 24.25 2.67
CA VAL A 101 13.41 24.71 3.18
C VAL A 101 14.10 25.68 2.21
N ASN A 102 13.96 25.46 0.91
CA ASN A 102 14.61 26.23 -0.15
C ASN A 102 13.56 26.69 -1.19
N PRO A 103 12.77 27.74 -0.89
CA PRO A 103 11.64 28.15 -1.73
C PRO A 103 12.04 28.56 -3.15
N GLU A 104 13.22 29.10 -3.34
CA GLU A 104 13.70 29.65 -4.63
C GLU A 104 14.22 28.56 -5.59
N ASP A 105 14.60 27.38 -5.07
CA ASP A 105 15.18 26.32 -5.91
C ASP A 105 14.17 25.80 -6.94
N LYS A 106 14.57 25.75 -8.22
CA LYS A 106 13.83 25.08 -9.29
C LYS A 106 14.14 23.57 -9.26
N ILE A 107 13.34 22.77 -9.95
CA ILE A 107 13.54 21.31 -10.04
C ILE A 107 14.97 20.99 -10.52
N ILE A 108 15.49 21.74 -11.49
CA ILE A 108 16.84 21.52 -12.02
C ILE A 108 17.93 21.76 -10.96
N ASP A 109 17.70 22.72 -10.04
CA ASP A 109 18.64 23.02 -8.96
C ASP A 109 18.64 21.90 -7.93
N ILE A 110 17.47 21.34 -7.63
CA ILE A 110 17.35 20.16 -6.75
C ILE A 110 18.14 19.00 -7.32
N ILE A 111 17.98 18.71 -8.62
CA ILE A 111 18.68 17.62 -9.30
C ILE A 111 20.18 17.87 -9.24
N LYS A 112 20.66 19.06 -9.61
CA LYS A 112 22.10 19.40 -9.60
C LYS A 112 22.71 19.32 -8.20
N LYS A 113 21.99 19.75 -7.17
CA LYS A 113 22.47 19.75 -5.79
C LYS A 113 22.43 18.37 -5.13
N ARG A 114 21.57 17.46 -5.62
CA ARG A 114 21.24 16.21 -4.93
C ARG A 114 21.41 14.94 -5.77
N TYR A 115 22.04 15.02 -6.96
CA TYR A 115 22.20 13.84 -7.84
C TYR A 115 22.91 12.65 -7.17
N LEU A 116 23.87 12.91 -6.26
CA LEU A 116 24.52 11.85 -5.48
C LEU A 116 23.57 11.06 -4.60
N ALA A 117 22.41 11.64 -4.22
CA ALA A 117 21.38 10.95 -3.48
C ALA A 117 20.68 9.83 -4.29
N LEU A 118 20.87 9.79 -5.60
CA LEU A 118 20.36 8.70 -6.45
C LEU A 118 21.24 7.44 -6.39
N ILE A 119 22.50 7.56 -5.94
CA ILE A 119 23.45 6.44 -5.92
C ILE A 119 22.94 5.22 -5.16
N PRO A 120 22.40 5.35 -3.90
CA PRO A 120 21.92 4.17 -3.17
C PRO A 120 20.80 3.43 -3.92
N MET A 121 19.83 4.17 -4.50
CA MET A 121 18.78 3.59 -5.33
C MET A 121 19.34 2.85 -6.54
N ALA A 122 20.28 3.48 -7.26
CA ALA A 122 20.91 2.89 -8.45
C ALA A 122 21.68 1.62 -8.12
N VAL A 123 22.43 1.60 -7.01
CA VAL A 123 23.15 0.41 -6.54
C VAL A 123 22.18 -0.74 -6.24
N ILE A 124 21.07 -0.46 -5.54
CA ILE A 124 20.06 -1.47 -5.22
C ILE A 124 19.41 -1.99 -6.51
N ALA A 125 18.99 -1.11 -7.41
CA ALA A 125 18.38 -1.51 -8.68
C ALA A 125 19.32 -2.38 -9.54
N LEU A 126 20.58 -1.96 -9.67
CA LEU A 126 21.60 -2.72 -10.39
C LEU A 126 21.85 -4.09 -9.74
N SER A 127 21.86 -4.18 -8.41
CA SER A 127 22.02 -5.45 -7.70
C SER A 127 20.90 -6.43 -8.04
N TYR A 128 19.62 -5.95 -8.09
CA TYR A 128 18.51 -6.79 -8.53
C TYR A 128 18.61 -7.19 -10.00
N MET A 129 18.99 -6.26 -10.88
CA MET A 129 19.18 -6.57 -12.31
C MET A 129 20.26 -7.62 -12.53
N ILE A 130 21.41 -7.52 -11.84
CA ILE A 130 22.50 -8.51 -11.88
C ILE A 130 22.00 -9.86 -11.35
N LEU A 131 21.31 -9.88 -10.21
CA LEU A 131 20.77 -11.11 -9.64
C LEU A 131 19.76 -11.78 -10.58
N ASN A 132 18.85 -11.02 -11.18
CA ASN A 132 17.87 -11.52 -12.13
C ASN A 132 18.56 -12.09 -13.38
N PHE A 133 19.55 -11.37 -13.92
CA PHE A 133 20.32 -11.84 -15.06
C PHE A 133 21.08 -13.14 -14.75
N ALA A 134 21.72 -13.21 -13.58
CA ALA A 134 22.45 -14.41 -13.16
C ALA A 134 21.53 -15.64 -12.98
N ARG A 135 20.28 -15.43 -12.56
CA ARG A 135 19.32 -16.52 -12.32
C ARG A 135 18.52 -16.92 -13.55
N PHE A 136 18.15 -15.96 -14.38
CA PHE A 136 17.16 -16.15 -15.45
C PHE A 136 17.65 -15.72 -16.84
N GLY A 137 18.87 -15.18 -16.96
CA GLY A 137 19.38 -14.63 -18.22
C GLY A 137 18.67 -13.35 -18.70
N ASN A 138 17.83 -12.76 -17.84
CA ASN A 138 17.04 -11.56 -18.15
C ASN A 138 17.00 -10.63 -16.93
N ILE A 139 17.34 -9.36 -17.13
CA ILE A 139 17.43 -8.35 -16.06
C ILE A 139 16.07 -7.98 -15.43
N THR A 140 14.97 -8.22 -16.13
CA THR A 140 13.61 -7.90 -15.67
C THR A 140 12.80 -9.12 -15.24
N GLU A 141 13.37 -10.33 -15.29
CA GLU A 141 12.67 -11.55 -14.90
C GLU A 141 12.78 -11.80 -13.38
N PHE A 142 11.65 -11.93 -12.71
CA PHE A 142 11.56 -12.18 -11.28
C PHE A 142 11.31 -13.65 -10.92
N GLY A 143 11.19 -14.53 -11.91
CA GLY A 143 10.93 -15.95 -11.72
C GLY A 143 9.45 -16.31 -11.60
N HIS A 144 8.52 -15.36 -11.53
CA HIS A 144 7.09 -15.62 -11.48
C HIS A 144 6.58 -16.34 -12.74
N ASN A 145 7.10 -15.97 -13.92
CA ASN A 145 6.71 -16.59 -15.18
C ASN A 145 7.02 -18.07 -15.27
N TYR A 146 7.93 -18.59 -14.42
CA TYR A 146 8.29 -20.01 -14.38
C TYR A 146 7.40 -20.83 -13.41
N LEU A 147 6.50 -20.20 -12.67
CA LEU A 147 5.60 -20.91 -11.78
C LEU A 147 4.58 -21.74 -12.61
N PRO A 148 4.33 -23.02 -12.23
CA PRO A 148 3.44 -23.91 -12.99
C PRO A 148 2.03 -23.36 -13.19
N GLU A 149 1.55 -22.56 -12.24
CA GLU A 149 0.23 -21.91 -12.29
C GLU A 149 0.10 -20.90 -13.41
N PHE A 150 1.22 -20.31 -13.86
CA PHE A 150 1.23 -19.34 -14.97
C PHE A 150 1.68 -19.96 -16.28
N THR A 151 2.66 -20.88 -16.26
CA THR A 151 3.13 -21.57 -17.47
C THR A 151 2.07 -22.48 -18.09
N ARG A 152 1.16 -23.02 -17.28
CA ARG A 152 0.03 -23.86 -17.72
C ARG A 152 -1.24 -23.06 -18.00
N SER A 153 -1.21 -21.75 -17.85
CA SER A 153 -2.37 -20.90 -18.10
C SER A 153 -2.42 -20.47 -19.55
N GLU A 154 -3.54 -20.68 -20.24
CA GLU A 154 -3.75 -20.20 -21.61
C GLU A 154 -3.62 -18.68 -21.73
N LEU A 155 -4.04 -17.94 -20.69
CA LEU A 155 -4.02 -16.47 -20.68
C LEU A 155 -2.80 -15.88 -19.93
N GLY A 156 -1.89 -16.74 -19.42
CA GLY A 156 -0.69 -16.31 -18.69
C GLY A 156 -0.98 -15.72 -17.30
N GLN A 157 0.00 -14.97 -16.77
CA GLN A 157 -0.08 -14.38 -15.43
C GLN A 157 -1.03 -13.18 -15.37
N PHE A 158 -1.00 -12.30 -16.36
CA PHE A 158 -1.80 -11.08 -16.43
C PHE A 158 -2.65 -11.07 -17.70
N ASN A 159 -3.97 -10.94 -17.53
CA ASN A 159 -4.91 -10.83 -18.65
C ASN A 159 -6.18 -10.09 -18.23
N ILE A 160 -6.71 -9.26 -19.12
CA ILE A 160 -7.99 -8.56 -18.90
C ILE A 160 -9.17 -9.50 -18.70
N GLY A 161 -9.09 -10.73 -19.23
CA GLY A 161 -10.11 -11.76 -19.05
C GLY A 161 -10.33 -12.17 -17.59
N TYR A 162 -9.36 -11.95 -16.70
CA TYR A 162 -9.51 -12.22 -15.28
C TYR A 162 -10.25 -11.13 -14.52
N MET A 163 -10.33 -9.90 -15.06
CA MET A 163 -10.73 -8.71 -14.31
C MET A 163 -12.17 -8.79 -13.80
N ALA A 164 -13.10 -9.28 -14.60
CA ALA A 164 -14.52 -9.32 -14.22
C ALA A 164 -14.76 -10.23 -12.99
N GLU A 165 -14.16 -11.42 -12.99
CA GLU A 165 -14.25 -12.34 -11.86
C GLU A 165 -13.50 -11.82 -10.63
N ASN A 166 -12.30 -11.30 -10.83
CA ASN A 166 -11.49 -10.77 -9.75
C ASN A 166 -12.12 -9.52 -9.10
N LEU A 167 -12.76 -8.64 -9.88
CA LEU A 167 -13.55 -7.53 -9.34
C LEU A 167 -14.72 -8.03 -8.50
N LYS A 168 -15.46 -9.06 -8.98
CA LYS A 168 -16.53 -9.69 -8.20
C LYS A 168 -15.99 -10.23 -6.86
N ASN A 169 -14.86 -10.93 -6.89
CA ASN A 169 -14.22 -11.48 -5.70
C ASN A 169 -13.71 -10.39 -4.76
N MET A 170 -13.14 -9.30 -5.30
CA MET A 170 -12.63 -8.15 -4.53
C MET A 170 -13.73 -7.44 -3.73
N PHE A 171 -14.98 -7.53 -4.14
CA PHE A 171 -16.13 -6.93 -3.46
C PHE A 171 -17.06 -7.98 -2.83
N SER A 172 -16.70 -9.27 -2.85
CA SER A 172 -17.48 -10.31 -2.23
C SER A 172 -17.56 -10.14 -0.71
N VAL A 173 -18.73 -10.42 -0.15
CA VAL A 173 -18.95 -10.34 1.31
C VAL A 173 -19.07 -11.76 1.87
N PRO A 174 -18.81 -11.97 3.18
CA PRO A 174 -19.04 -13.23 3.84
C PRO A 174 -20.49 -13.70 3.63
N GLN A 175 -20.66 -14.98 3.37
CA GLN A 175 -21.98 -15.61 3.20
C GLN A 175 -22.28 -16.50 4.41
N THR A 176 -23.55 -16.77 4.65
CA THR A 176 -23.97 -17.75 5.65
C THR A 176 -24.42 -19.04 4.97
N GLN A 177 -23.86 -20.15 5.39
CA GLN A 177 -24.33 -21.48 4.96
C GLN A 177 -24.59 -22.34 6.19
N GLY A 178 -25.81 -22.83 6.33
CA GLY A 178 -26.23 -23.59 7.51
C GLY A 178 -26.13 -22.80 8.83
N GLY A 179 -26.30 -21.48 8.79
CA GLY A 179 -26.17 -20.60 9.97
C GLY A 179 -24.74 -20.27 10.37
N ILE A 180 -23.74 -20.70 9.64
CA ILE A 180 -22.33 -20.45 9.89
C ILE A 180 -21.82 -19.44 8.86
N TRP A 181 -21.05 -18.44 9.31
CA TRP A 181 -20.37 -17.51 8.43
C TRP A 181 -19.29 -18.22 7.63
N GLN A 182 -19.34 -18.06 6.31
CA GLN A 182 -18.30 -18.53 5.40
C GLN A 182 -17.57 -17.34 4.81
N TYR A 183 -16.26 -17.30 5.03
CA TYR A 183 -15.37 -16.31 4.46
C TYR A 183 -14.75 -16.85 3.16
N THR A 184 -14.50 -15.95 2.21
CA THR A 184 -13.76 -16.29 1.00
C THR A 184 -12.27 -16.40 1.33
N TYR A 185 -11.70 -17.61 1.17
CA TYR A 185 -10.27 -17.85 1.43
C TYR A 185 -9.38 -17.79 0.19
N ALA A 186 -9.99 -17.69 -0.98
CA ALA A 186 -9.25 -17.59 -2.23
C ALA A 186 -9.76 -16.43 -3.06
N ASN A 187 -8.84 -15.77 -3.79
CA ASN A 187 -9.14 -14.72 -4.76
C ASN A 187 -9.86 -13.48 -4.22
N GLY A 188 -9.73 -13.18 -2.94
CA GLY A 188 -10.13 -11.91 -2.36
C GLY A 188 -11.47 -11.91 -1.62
N MET A 189 -11.70 -10.81 -0.94
CA MET A 189 -12.90 -10.47 -0.17
C MET A 189 -13.05 -8.95 -0.19
N CYS A 190 -14.22 -8.42 0.17
CA CYS A 190 -14.52 -6.99 0.14
C CYS A 190 -13.42 -6.13 0.80
N ILE A 191 -12.72 -5.35 -0.04
CA ILE A 191 -11.58 -4.52 0.38
C ILE A 191 -11.96 -3.51 1.45
N PHE A 192 -13.19 -3.01 1.42
CA PHE A 192 -13.71 -2.04 2.39
C PHE A 192 -13.96 -2.65 3.76
N LEU A 193 -14.29 -3.94 3.82
CA LEU A 193 -14.49 -4.66 5.08
C LEU A 193 -13.15 -5.05 5.71
N VAL A 194 -12.21 -5.56 4.91
CA VAL A 194 -10.91 -6.03 5.42
C VAL A 194 -9.89 -4.91 5.59
N SER A 195 -10.09 -3.77 4.93
CA SER A 195 -9.21 -2.60 5.06
C SER A 195 -10.02 -1.29 5.04
N PRO A 196 -10.75 -0.97 6.11
CA PRO A 196 -11.67 0.17 6.16
C PRO A 196 -11.01 1.55 5.96
N ILE A 197 -9.69 1.64 6.04
CA ILE A 197 -8.96 2.89 5.76
C ILE A 197 -9.23 3.41 4.33
N PHE A 198 -9.60 2.55 3.37
CA PHE A 198 -10.05 2.98 2.05
C PHE A 198 -11.31 3.84 2.14
N ILE A 199 -12.26 3.45 3.02
CA ILE A 199 -13.48 4.24 3.28
C ILE A 199 -13.11 5.57 3.94
N SER A 200 -12.22 5.56 4.94
CA SER A 200 -11.75 6.78 5.61
C SER A 200 -11.18 7.78 4.61
N TYR A 201 -10.36 7.32 3.68
CA TYR A 201 -9.77 8.16 2.63
C TYR A 201 -10.85 8.80 1.74
N LEU A 202 -11.81 8.00 1.25
CA LEU A 202 -12.91 8.49 0.41
C LEU A 202 -13.81 9.48 1.15
N ILE A 203 -14.12 9.22 2.43
CA ILE A 203 -14.89 10.15 3.27
C ILE A 203 -14.15 11.48 3.42
N TYR A 204 -12.84 11.47 3.64
CA TYR A 204 -12.07 12.71 3.79
C TYR A 204 -12.01 13.53 2.51
N ILE A 205 -11.90 12.88 1.35
CA ILE A 205 -12.01 13.57 0.05
C ILE A 205 -13.40 14.23 -0.07
N ALA A 206 -14.46 13.46 0.15
CA ALA A 206 -15.82 13.96 0.05
C ALA A 206 -16.08 15.12 1.02
N ARG A 207 -15.63 14.98 2.28
CA ARG A 207 -15.74 16.02 3.30
C ARG A 207 -15.02 17.30 2.87
N SER A 208 -13.77 17.19 2.41
CA SER A 208 -12.99 18.36 1.98
C SER A 208 -13.65 19.11 0.82
N ILE A 209 -14.27 18.38 -0.11
CA ILE A 209 -15.03 18.98 -1.21
C ILE A 209 -16.31 19.64 -0.69
N ILE A 210 -17.11 18.96 0.14
CA ILE A 210 -18.39 19.46 0.64
C ILE A 210 -18.21 20.67 1.56
N LYS A 211 -17.21 20.62 2.45
CA LYS A 211 -16.90 21.71 3.39
C LYS A 211 -16.06 22.83 2.75
N HIS A 212 -15.71 22.73 1.47
CA HIS A 212 -14.84 23.68 0.75
C HIS A 212 -13.50 23.92 1.45
N GLU A 213 -12.96 22.88 2.10
CA GLU A 213 -11.65 22.97 2.77
C GLU A 213 -10.52 23.05 1.75
N LYS A 214 -9.48 23.82 2.08
CA LYS A 214 -8.26 23.83 1.25
C LYS A 214 -7.47 22.55 1.49
N PHE A 215 -7.28 21.76 0.46
CA PHE A 215 -6.47 20.55 0.49
C PHE A 215 -5.61 20.39 -0.77
N ASP A 216 -4.62 19.54 -0.70
CA ASP A 216 -3.73 19.27 -1.83
C ASP A 216 -4.43 18.36 -2.86
N MET A 217 -5.23 18.98 -3.74
CA MET A 217 -5.95 18.29 -4.82
C MET A 217 -4.98 17.52 -5.73
N LYS A 218 -3.79 18.07 -6.01
CA LYS A 218 -2.83 17.42 -6.93
C LYS A 218 -2.32 16.12 -6.33
N PHE A 219 -1.94 16.15 -5.06
CA PHE A 219 -1.50 14.94 -4.37
C PHE A 219 -2.64 13.94 -4.19
N THR A 220 -3.83 14.40 -3.86
CA THR A 220 -5.02 13.55 -3.74
C THR A 220 -5.34 12.80 -5.04
N LEU A 221 -5.33 13.50 -6.18
CA LEU A 221 -5.53 12.90 -7.50
C LEU A 221 -4.40 11.92 -7.85
N LEU A 222 -3.16 12.23 -7.48
CA LEU A 222 -2.02 11.34 -7.70
C LEU A 222 -2.17 10.04 -6.89
N VAL A 223 -2.56 10.12 -5.63
CA VAL A 223 -2.82 8.94 -4.77
C VAL A 223 -3.96 8.09 -5.35
N LEU A 224 -5.05 8.72 -5.78
CA LEU A 224 -6.17 8.02 -6.44
C LEU A 224 -5.72 7.34 -7.72
N ALA A 225 -4.94 8.02 -8.57
CA ALA A 225 -4.45 7.45 -9.82
C ALA A 225 -3.56 6.23 -9.56
N ILE A 226 -2.63 6.31 -8.60
CA ILE A 226 -1.79 5.17 -8.21
C ILE A 226 -2.65 4.02 -7.72
N ALA A 227 -3.59 4.27 -6.80
CA ALA A 227 -4.46 3.25 -6.25
C ALA A 227 -5.33 2.57 -7.32
N ILE A 228 -5.89 3.33 -8.26
CA ILE A 228 -6.69 2.81 -9.36
C ILE A 228 -5.84 1.96 -10.30
N ILE A 229 -4.67 2.43 -10.72
CA ILE A 229 -3.77 1.68 -11.61
C ILE A 229 -3.36 0.36 -10.94
N GLU A 230 -3.04 0.39 -9.66
CA GLU A 230 -2.63 -0.79 -8.90
C GLU A 230 -3.81 -1.77 -8.74
N LEU A 231 -5.01 -1.29 -8.41
CA LEU A 231 -6.23 -2.11 -8.37
C LEU A 231 -6.52 -2.79 -9.71
N PHE A 232 -6.43 -2.05 -10.82
CA PHE A 232 -6.57 -2.63 -12.16
C PHE A 232 -5.52 -3.71 -12.43
N SER A 233 -4.27 -3.46 -12.09
CA SER A 233 -3.19 -4.42 -12.27
C SER A 233 -3.40 -5.69 -11.44
N ILE A 234 -3.84 -5.54 -10.19
CA ILE A 234 -4.18 -6.65 -9.29
C ILE A 234 -5.35 -7.48 -9.85
N THR A 235 -6.40 -6.83 -10.36
CA THR A 235 -7.56 -7.54 -10.92
C THR A 235 -7.24 -8.26 -12.22
N ALA A 236 -6.25 -7.80 -12.97
CA ALA A 236 -5.76 -8.51 -14.15
C ALA A 236 -4.87 -9.72 -13.84
N HIS A 237 -4.47 -9.92 -12.57
CA HIS A 237 -3.63 -11.04 -12.15
C HIS A 237 -4.47 -12.32 -11.97
N LYS A 238 -3.98 -13.46 -12.47
CA LYS A 238 -4.72 -14.76 -12.49
C LYS A 238 -5.25 -15.18 -11.12
N THR A 239 -4.46 -15.05 -10.06
CA THR A 239 -4.79 -15.65 -8.76
C THR A 239 -5.20 -14.63 -7.70
N MET A 240 -5.05 -13.33 -7.94
CA MET A 240 -5.23 -12.28 -6.92
C MET A 240 -4.58 -12.58 -5.56
N GLY A 241 -3.52 -13.39 -5.55
CA GLY A 241 -2.78 -13.75 -4.34
C GLY A 241 -2.99 -15.18 -3.86
N GLY A 242 -3.89 -15.96 -4.46
CA GLY A 242 -4.14 -17.35 -4.11
C GLY A 242 -4.86 -17.53 -2.78
N ALA A 243 -4.61 -18.65 -2.09
CA ALA A 243 -5.26 -18.97 -0.83
C ALA A 243 -4.83 -18.04 0.30
N HIS A 244 -5.74 -17.22 0.79
CA HIS A 244 -5.56 -16.32 1.93
C HIS A 244 -6.91 -15.80 2.40
N PHE A 245 -6.98 -15.31 3.61
CA PHE A 245 -8.14 -14.55 4.07
C PHE A 245 -8.03 -13.08 3.63
N GLY A 246 -9.15 -12.51 3.21
CA GLY A 246 -9.24 -11.10 2.85
C GLY A 246 -8.79 -10.80 1.43
N ASN A 247 -8.10 -9.68 1.24
CA ASN A 247 -7.60 -9.24 -0.06
C ASN A 247 -6.13 -8.83 0.04
N ARG A 248 -5.26 -9.83 0.09
CA ARG A 248 -3.84 -9.67 0.37
C ARG A 248 -3.15 -8.67 -0.55
N TYR A 249 -3.42 -8.72 -1.86
CA TYR A 249 -2.74 -7.84 -2.81
C TYR A 249 -3.06 -6.37 -2.62
N THR A 250 -4.23 -6.02 -2.05
CA THR A 250 -4.54 -4.61 -1.75
C THR A 250 -3.70 -4.03 -0.61
N ASN A 251 -2.96 -4.86 0.14
CA ASN A 251 -2.00 -4.36 1.12
C ASN A 251 -0.85 -3.59 0.48
N ASP A 252 -0.56 -3.84 -0.81
CA ASP A 252 0.44 -3.08 -1.55
C ASP A 252 0.03 -1.60 -1.73
N ILE A 253 -1.28 -1.29 -1.68
CA ILE A 253 -1.86 0.05 -1.82
C ILE A 253 -1.97 0.78 -0.46
N LEU A 254 -1.98 0.05 0.66
CA LEU A 254 -2.24 0.64 1.98
C LEU A 254 -1.31 1.82 2.34
N PRO A 255 0.03 1.77 2.10
CA PRO A 255 0.90 2.88 2.45
C PRO A 255 0.58 4.18 1.71
N ILE A 256 0.17 4.11 0.43
CA ILE A 256 -0.16 5.30 -0.35
C ILE A 256 -1.52 5.88 0.05
N ILE A 257 -2.51 5.03 0.32
CA ILE A 257 -3.80 5.45 0.87
C ILE A 257 -3.62 6.07 2.25
N PHE A 258 -2.77 5.48 3.08
CA PHE A 258 -2.48 6.00 4.41
C PHE A 258 -1.92 7.44 4.36
N ILE A 259 -0.89 7.71 3.55
CA ILE A 259 -0.36 9.07 3.47
C ILE A 259 -1.39 10.05 2.89
N GLY A 260 -2.20 9.62 1.92
CA GLY A 260 -3.33 10.40 1.43
C GLY A 260 -4.34 10.73 2.52
N THR A 261 -4.67 9.74 3.37
CA THR A 261 -5.56 9.89 4.52
C THR A 261 -4.99 10.88 5.54
N VAL A 262 -3.70 10.78 5.85
CA VAL A 262 -3.02 11.66 6.82
C VAL A 262 -3.03 13.12 6.38
N ILE A 263 -2.78 13.38 5.09
CA ILE A 263 -2.76 14.74 4.53
C ILE A 263 -4.16 15.37 4.54
N LEU A 264 -5.21 14.57 4.42
CA LEU A 264 -6.60 15.00 4.45
C LEU A 264 -7.23 14.94 5.85
N LEU A 265 -6.48 14.49 6.87
CA LEU A 265 -7.03 14.31 8.21
C LEU A 265 -7.59 15.63 8.75
N PRO A 266 -8.88 15.67 9.14
CA PRO A 266 -9.49 16.86 9.73
C PRO A 266 -8.79 17.28 11.01
N LYS A 267 -8.71 18.58 11.25
CA LYS A 267 -8.15 19.15 12.48
C LYS A 267 -9.12 19.08 13.67
N ASP A 268 -10.42 18.97 13.39
CA ASP A 268 -11.46 18.75 14.38
C ASP A 268 -11.57 17.25 14.72
N ASN A 269 -12.30 16.92 15.78
CA ASN A 269 -12.51 15.53 16.22
C ASN A 269 -13.63 14.81 15.45
N ASP A 270 -14.19 15.39 14.40
CA ASP A 270 -15.26 14.79 13.60
C ASP A 270 -14.86 13.42 13.02
N TRP A 271 -13.56 13.18 12.85
CA TRP A 271 -13.04 11.90 12.37
C TRP A 271 -13.37 10.73 13.31
N GLU A 272 -13.58 10.96 14.60
CA GLU A 272 -13.82 9.90 15.57
C GLU A 272 -15.14 9.15 15.28
N SER A 273 -16.20 9.89 14.92
CA SER A 273 -17.56 9.35 14.77
C SER A 273 -17.67 8.19 13.78
N PHE A 274 -16.89 8.20 12.69
CA PHE A 274 -16.93 7.13 11.70
C PHE A 274 -15.68 6.23 11.70
N ASN A 275 -14.51 6.74 12.12
CA ASN A 275 -13.31 5.89 12.14
C ASN A 275 -13.30 4.87 13.27
N TYR A 276 -13.89 5.16 14.43
CA TYR A 276 -14.03 4.15 15.49
C TYR A 276 -14.86 2.94 15.03
N PRO A 277 -16.09 3.11 14.50
CA PRO A 277 -16.82 1.98 13.92
C PRO A 277 -16.05 1.22 12.84
N LEU A 278 -15.43 1.93 11.92
CA LEU A 278 -14.62 1.33 10.84
C LEU A 278 -13.47 0.50 11.40
N PHE A 279 -12.75 1.01 12.40
CA PHE A 279 -11.68 0.28 13.07
C PHE A 279 -12.17 -1.02 13.70
N PHE A 280 -13.25 -0.97 14.48
CA PHE A 280 -13.78 -2.16 15.15
C PHE A 280 -14.32 -3.20 14.18
N ILE A 281 -14.96 -2.76 13.08
CA ILE A 281 -15.37 -3.66 11.99
C ILE A 281 -14.16 -4.34 11.37
N GLY A 282 -13.15 -3.57 10.97
CA GLY A 282 -11.93 -4.11 10.37
C GLY A 282 -11.19 -5.05 11.32
N LEU A 283 -11.03 -4.66 12.58
CA LEU A 283 -10.39 -5.48 13.62
C LEU A 283 -11.12 -6.80 13.82
N ALA A 284 -12.43 -6.78 14.01
CA ALA A 284 -13.24 -7.99 14.22
C ALA A 284 -13.16 -8.94 13.03
N ILE A 285 -13.32 -8.42 11.81
CA ILE A 285 -13.28 -9.21 10.59
C ILE A 285 -11.90 -9.83 10.37
N ASN A 286 -10.82 -9.05 10.53
CA ASN A 286 -9.47 -9.57 10.31
C ASN A 286 -9.04 -10.55 11.41
N LEU A 287 -9.41 -10.33 12.68
CA LEU A 287 -9.12 -11.30 13.76
C LEU A 287 -9.85 -12.62 13.53
N VAL A 288 -11.17 -12.58 13.34
CA VAL A 288 -11.97 -13.80 13.14
C VAL A 288 -11.54 -14.51 11.87
N GLY A 289 -11.38 -13.79 10.76
CA GLY A 289 -10.96 -14.39 9.50
C GLY A 289 -9.56 -14.98 9.54
N SER A 290 -8.60 -14.34 10.23
CA SER A 290 -7.26 -14.88 10.43
C SER A 290 -7.29 -16.17 11.26
N ILE A 291 -8.03 -16.19 12.37
CA ILE A 291 -8.17 -17.40 13.20
C ILE A 291 -8.78 -18.55 12.37
N MET A 292 -9.89 -18.28 11.68
CA MET A 292 -10.53 -19.30 10.84
C MET A 292 -9.60 -19.83 9.74
N PHE A 293 -8.77 -18.98 9.15
CA PHE A 293 -7.83 -19.39 8.10
C PHE A 293 -6.74 -20.32 8.64
N PHE A 294 -6.27 -20.15 9.87
CA PHE A 294 -5.21 -20.99 10.46
C PHE A 294 -5.73 -22.26 11.16
N VAL A 295 -7.04 -22.34 11.45
CA VAL A 295 -7.65 -23.50 12.11
C VAL A 295 -8.17 -24.55 11.10
N GLN A 296 -8.36 -24.15 9.85
CA GLN A 296 -8.70 -25.07 8.73
C GLN A 296 -7.47 -25.71 8.13
#